data_f55cbf8e53ae859e47941809eac20529
#
_entry.id   f55cbf8e53ae859e47941809eac20529
#
_cell.length_a   1.000
_cell.length_b   1.000
_cell.length_c   1.000
_cell.angle_alpha   90.00
_cell.angle_beta   90.00
_cell.angle_gamma   90.00
#
_symmetry.space_group_name_H-M   'P 1'
#
loop_
_entity.id
_entity.type
_entity.pdbx_description
1 polymer ?
#
loop_
_entity_poly.entity_id
_entity_poly.type
_entity_poly.pdbx_seq_one_letter_code
_entity_poly.pdbx_strand_id
1 'polypeptide(L)'
;MRINKYISETGLCSRREVDKLVEAGRITINGVKAELGSQVGEGDDVRIDGRPIRAKKPAVYIALHKPVGITSTTERHVRGNIVDFVGHRERIFPIGRLDKDSEGLILMTNDGDIVNKILRAENEHEKEYIVTVDRPITASFLQGMAGGVHILGTVTKPCVVHRMDERTFRIILTQGLNRQIRRMCAAFGYEVRRLKRTRIMNIKLGGLPVGKWRDLAPDELAELLRRIDHEPSR
;
A
#
# COMPACT_ATOMS: atom_id res chain seq x y z
N MET A 1 -0.15 -13.40 -21.00
CA MET A 1 -0.37 -12.27 -20.04
C MET A 1 -1.35 -11.29 -20.64
N ARG A 2 -2.28 -10.71 -19.85
CA ARG A 2 -3.23 -9.70 -20.38
C ARG A 2 -2.49 -8.46 -20.87
N ILE A 3 -2.93 -7.89 -21.99
CA ILE A 3 -2.31 -6.72 -22.65
C ILE A 3 -2.14 -5.53 -21.69
N ASN A 4 -3.14 -5.23 -20.86
CA ASN A 4 -3.04 -4.11 -19.92
C ASN A 4 -1.98 -4.33 -18.83
N LYS A 5 -1.84 -5.57 -18.35
CA LYS A 5 -0.76 -5.94 -17.42
C LYS A 5 0.60 -5.84 -18.11
N TYR A 6 0.73 -6.40 -19.30
CA TYR A 6 1.97 -6.40 -20.09
C TYR A 6 2.51 -4.99 -20.29
N ILE A 7 1.68 -4.06 -20.76
CA ILE A 7 2.10 -2.68 -21.01
C ILE A 7 2.35 -1.92 -19.69
N SER A 8 1.51 -2.09 -18.68
CA SER A 8 1.70 -1.37 -17.41
C SER A 8 3.00 -1.75 -16.70
N GLU A 9 3.45 -3.00 -16.82
CA GLU A 9 4.73 -3.47 -16.27
C GLU A 9 5.96 -2.80 -16.93
N THR A 10 5.81 -2.22 -18.10
CA THR A 10 6.87 -1.42 -18.74
C THR A 10 7.04 -0.04 -18.09
N GLY A 11 6.11 0.37 -17.23
CA GLY A 11 6.11 1.68 -16.59
C GLY A 11 5.55 2.82 -17.45
N LEU A 12 5.00 2.55 -18.63
CA LEU A 12 4.45 3.58 -19.52
C LEU A 12 3.22 4.24 -18.93
N CYS A 13 2.25 3.45 -18.45
CA CYS A 13 0.99 3.95 -17.91
C CYS A 13 0.30 2.89 -17.04
N SER A 14 -0.82 3.24 -16.40
CA SER A 14 -1.59 2.32 -15.58
C SER A 14 -2.40 1.34 -16.44
N ARG A 15 -2.84 0.22 -15.85
CA ARG A 15 -3.69 -0.76 -16.54
C ARG A 15 -4.97 -0.11 -17.10
N ARG A 16 -5.59 0.83 -16.34
CA ARG A 16 -6.79 1.57 -16.79
C ARG A 16 -6.50 2.48 -17.98
N GLU A 17 -5.33 3.12 -17.99
CA GLU A 17 -4.91 3.93 -19.14
C GLU A 17 -4.63 3.06 -20.36
N VAL A 18 -4.04 1.87 -20.17
CA VAL A 18 -3.90 0.90 -21.27
C VAL A 18 -5.26 0.49 -21.83
N ASP A 19 -6.24 0.19 -20.99
CA ASP A 19 -7.59 -0.15 -21.43
C ASP A 19 -8.20 0.96 -22.30
N LYS A 20 -8.01 2.23 -21.93
CA LYS A 20 -8.43 3.39 -22.75
C LYS A 20 -7.71 3.45 -24.10
N LEU A 21 -6.41 3.13 -24.13
CA LEU A 21 -5.64 3.07 -25.37
C LEU A 21 -6.11 1.93 -26.27
N VAL A 22 -6.47 0.79 -25.70
CA VAL A 22 -7.06 -0.35 -26.42
C VAL A 22 -8.39 0.05 -27.04
N GLU A 23 -9.29 0.65 -26.27
CA GLU A 23 -10.59 1.13 -26.77
C GLU A 23 -10.46 2.19 -27.86
N ALA A 24 -9.43 3.03 -27.79
CA ALA A 24 -9.09 4.00 -28.84
C ALA A 24 -8.41 3.39 -30.06
N GLY A 25 -8.18 2.07 -30.11
CA GLY A 25 -7.56 1.36 -31.23
C GLY A 25 -6.09 1.68 -31.45
N ARG A 26 -5.38 2.16 -30.40
CA ARG A 26 -4.00 2.61 -30.48
C ARG A 26 -2.97 1.51 -30.22
N ILE A 27 -3.41 0.33 -29.79
CA ILE A 27 -2.54 -0.80 -29.45
C ILE A 27 -2.73 -1.92 -30.47
N THR A 28 -1.60 -2.47 -30.95
CA THR A 28 -1.59 -3.65 -31.80
C THR A 28 -0.72 -4.76 -31.20
N ILE A 29 -1.12 -6.00 -31.47
CA ILE A 29 -0.36 -7.22 -31.19
C ILE A 29 -0.13 -7.90 -32.53
N ASN A 30 1.12 -8.05 -32.94
CA ASN A 30 1.50 -8.63 -34.24
C ASN A 30 0.76 -7.95 -35.43
N GLY A 31 0.61 -6.62 -35.37
CA GLY A 31 -0.04 -5.81 -36.39
C GLY A 31 -1.59 -5.79 -36.34
N VAL A 32 -2.22 -6.57 -35.47
CA VAL A 32 -3.68 -6.62 -35.27
C VAL A 32 -4.09 -5.77 -34.08
N LYS A 33 -5.16 -4.98 -34.24
CA LYS A 33 -5.69 -4.17 -33.11
C LYS A 33 -6.05 -5.05 -31.93
N ALA A 34 -5.54 -4.69 -30.75
CA ALA A 34 -5.88 -5.34 -29.51
C ALA A 34 -7.30 -5.02 -29.06
N GLU A 35 -7.93 -5.95 -28.37
CA GLU A 35 -9.20 -5.80 -27.67
C GLU A 35 -9.00 -5.84 -26.16
N LEU A 36 -10.00 -5.38 -25.38
CA LEU A 36 -9.97 -5.51 -23.94
C LEU A 36 -9.80 -6.98 -23.55
N GLY A 37 -8.78 -7.25 -22.73
CA GLY A 37 -8.48 -8.62 -22.29
C GLY A 37 -7.63 -9.46 -23.25
N SER A 38 -7.22 -8.91 -24.41
CA SER A 38 -6.28 -9.59 -25.30
C SER A 38 -5.07 -10.13 -24.57
N GLN A 39 -4.60 -11.30 -24.97
CA GLN A 39 -3.43 -11.96 -24.38
C GLN A 39 -2.18 -11.68 -25.20
N VAL A 40 -1.07 -11.47 -24.52
CA VAL A 40 0.26 -11.34 -25.09
C VAL A 40 1.06 -12.58 -24.74
N GLY A 41 1.62 -13.25 -25.75
CA GLY A 41 2.52 -14.38 -25.62
C GLY A 41 3.99 -13.98 -25.70
N GLU A 42 4.84 -14.95 -25.50
CA GLU A 42 6.28 -14.77 -25.68
C GLU A 42 6.58 -14.51 -27.18
N GLY A 43 7.39 -13.49 -27.45
CA GLY A 43 7.77 -13.12 -28.80
C GLY A 43 6.74 -12.28 -29.56
N ASP A 44 5.58 -11.96 -28.99
CA ASP A 44 4.61 -11.08 -29.62
C ASP A 44 5.13 -9.65 -29.77
N ASP A 45 4.89 -9.06 -30.94
CA ASP A 45 5.23 -7.64 -31.22
C ASP A 45 4.07 -6.73 -30.79
N VAL A 46 4.24 -6.09 -29.64
CA VAL A 46 3.24 -5.16 -29.08
C VAL A 46 3.65 -3.72 -29.36
N ARG A 47 2.75 -2.96 -29.95
CA ARG A 47 3.00 -1.56 -30.35
C ARG A 47 1.90 -0.63 -29.84
N ILE A 48 2.29 0.62 -29.55
CA ILE A 48 1.40 1.75 -29.30
C ILE A 48 1.66 2.79 -30.40
N ASP A 49 0.60 3.17 -31.13
CA ASP A 49 0.70 4.09 -32.26
C ASP A 49 1.79 3.68 -33.27
N GLY A 50 1.91 2.38 -33.52
CA GLY A 50 2.90 1.81 -34.45
C GLY A 50 4.35 1.74 -33.89
N ARG A 51 4.59 2.22 -32.68
CA ARG A 51 5.92 2.19 -32.06
C ARG A 51 6.06 1.02 -31.09
N PRO A 52 7.15 0.25 -31.16
CA PRO A 52 7.41 -0.83 -30.21
C PRO A 52 7.51 -0.28 -28.77
N ILE A 53 6.97 -1.03 -27.82
CA ILE A 53 7.10 -0.69 -26.41
C ILE A 53 8.46 -1.13 -25.86
N ARG A 54 8.95 -0.39 -24.84
CA ARG A 54 10.21 -0.71 -24.19
C ARG A 54 10.08 -1.98 -23.34
N ALA A 55 11.20 -2.65 -23.10
CA ALA A 55 11.26 -3.80 -22.21
C ALA A 55 10.76 -3.47 -20.78
N LYS A 56 10.28 -4.50 -20.08
CA LYS A 56 9.91 -4.43 -18.66
C LYS A 56 11.09 -3.87 -17.85
N LYS A 57 10.80 -2.90 -17.01
CA LYS A 57 11.80 -2.30 -16.12
C LYS A 57 12.07 -3.19 -14.90
N PRO A 58 13.28 -3.10 -14.32
CA PRO A 58 13.58 -3.78 -13.06
C PRO A 58 12.58 -3.42 -11.98
N ALA A 59 12.26 -4.39 -11.11
CA ALA A 59 11.39 -4.17 -9.98
C ALA A 59 12.03 -3.20 -8.96
N VAL A 60 11.23 -2.27 -8.45
CA VAL A 60 11.61 -1.29 -7.43
C VAL A 60 10.72 -1.47 -6.22
N TYR A 61 11.33 -1.48 -5.04
CA TYR A 61 10.62 -1.55 -3.75
C TYR A 61 11.23 -0.53 -2.81
N ILE A 62 10.44 0.43 -2.38
CA ILE A 62 10.90 1.47 -1.44
C ILE A 62 10.03 1.53 -0.19
N ALA A 63 10.65 1.98 0.90
CA ALA A 63 9.98 2.37 2.13
C ALA A 63 10.01 3.90 2.21
N LEU A 64 8.84 4.50 2.35
CA LEU A 64 8.67 5.94 2.52
C LEU A 64 8.18 6.23 3.94
N HIS A 65 8.76 7.25 4.59
CA HIS A 65 8.17 7.88 5.76
C HIS A 65 7.21 8.98 5.31
N LYS A 66 5.96 8.60 5.07
CA LYS A 66 4.93 9.55 4.63
C LYS A 66 4.65 10.59 5.72
N PRO A 67 4.76 11.89 5.44
CA PRO A 67 4.32 12.92 6.38
C PRO A 67 2.80 13.05 6.40
N VAL A 68 2.28 13.70 7.43
CA VAL A 68 0.89 14.19 7.46
C VAL A 68 0.69 15.17 6.30
N GLY A 69 -0.49 15.15 5.69
CA GLY A 69 -0.87 16.06 4.60
C GLY A 69 -0.71 15.48 3.19
N ILE A 70 -0.02 14.36 3.04
CA ILE A 70 0.16 13.66 1.76
C ILE A 70 -0.90 12.57 1.58
N THR A 71 -1.56 12.57 0.42
CA THR A 71 -2.62 11.60 0.08
C THR A 71 -2.03 10.39 -0.65
N SER A 72 -2.36 9.19 -0.18
CA SER A 72 -1.92 7.92 -0.77
C SER A 72 -2.74 7.60 -2.04
N THR A 73 -2.51 8.36 -3.10
CA THR A 73 -3.19 8.19 -4.40
C THR A 73 -2.22 8.35 -5.57
N THR A 74 -2.52 7.66 -6.66
CA THR A 74 -1.80 7.80 -7.94
C THR A 74 -2.43 8.87 -8.85
N GLU A 75 -3.52 9.47 -8.44
CA GLU A 75 -4.23 10.50 -9.20
C GLU A 75 -3.46 11.82 -9.17
N ARG A 76 -2.83 12.16 -10.28
CA ARG A 76 -1.93 13.32 -10.37
C ARG A 76 -2.60 14.67 -10.26
N HIS A 77 -3.91 14.75 -10.53
CA HIS A 77 -4.67 15.97 -10.32
C HIS A 77 -4.92 16.27 -8.83
N VAL A 78 -4.76 15.30 -7.96
CA VAL A 78 -4.83 15.50 -6.50
C VAL A 78 -3.56 16.18 -6.03
N ARG A 79 -3.70 17.40 -5.54
CA ARG A 79 -2.56 18.14 -4.97
C ARG A 79 -2.05 17.44 -3.71
N GLY A 80 -0.73 17.27 -3.61
CA GLY A 80 -0.11 16.55 -2.49
C GLY A 80 -0.28 15.02 -2.59
N ASN A 81 -0.42 14.48 -3.80
CA ASN A 81 -0.41 13.04 -4.00
C ASN A 81 0.99 12.45 -3.73
N ILE A 82 1.01 11.20 -3.28
CA ILE A 82 2.23 10.52 -2.85
C ILE A 82 3.23 10.29 -3.99
N VAL A 83 2.78 10.13 -5.21
CA VAL A 83 3.64 9.87 -6.38
C VAL A 83 4.50 11.11 -6.69
N ASP A 84 3.88 12.28 -6.78
CA ASP A 84 4.60 13.54 -7.00
C ASP A 84 5.47 13.90 -5.80
N PHE A 85 5.02 13.62 -4.58
CA PHE A 85 5.79 13.87 -3.37
C PHE A 85 7.12 13.10 -3.37
N VAL A 86 7.12 11.82 -3.72
CA VAL A 86 8.34 10.99 -3.79
C VAL A 86 9.21 11.40 -4.97
N GLY A 87 8.62 11.71 -6.13
CA GLY A 87 9.34 12.11 -7.33
C GLY A 87 10.32 11.05 -7.84
N HIS A 88 10.01 9.78 -7.67
CA HIS A 88 10.89 8.69 -8.10
C HIS A 88 11.00 8.66 -9.63
N ARG A 89 12.21 8.35 -10.15
CA ARG A 89 12.46 8.26 -11.60
C ARG A 89 11.64 7.20 -12.32
N GLU A 90 11.34 6.09 -11.61
CA GLU A 90 10.46 5.04 -12.11
C GLU A 90 9.02 5.31 -11.68
N ARG A 91 8.08 4.86 -12.50
CA ARG A 91 6.68 4.92 -12.15
C ARG A 91 6.38 3.88 -11.06
N ILE A 92 6.22 4.35 -9.83
CA ILE A 92 5.87 3.55 -8.67
C ILE A 92 4.51 3.98 -8.10
N PHE A 93 3.89 3.11 -7.34
CA PHE A 93 2.60 3.33 -6.69
C PHE A 93 2.60 2.75 -5.27
N PRO A 94 1.77 3.29 -4.38
CA PRO A 94 1.73 2.81 -3.00
C PRO A 94 1.11 1.41 -2.91
N ILE A 95 1.62 0.61 -1.97
CA ILE A 95 1.03 -0.66 -1.56
C ILE A 95 0.07 -0.36 -0.42
N GLY A 96 -1.21 -0.28 -0.73
CA GLY A 96 -2.24 0.13 0.20
C GLY A 96 -2.27 1.63 0.43
N ARG A 97 -2.87 2.01 1.53
CA ARG A 97 -3.11 3.41 1.88
C ARG A 97 -2.71 3.69 3.31
N LEU A 98 -2.28 4.91 3.54
CA LEU A 98 -2.13 5.51 4.86
C LEU A 98 -2.84 6.87 4.78
N ASP A 99 -3.78 7.13 5.68
CA ASP A 99 -4.63 8.31 5.62
C ASP A 99 -3.83 9.61 5.53
N LYS A 100 -4.42 10.65 4.94
CA LYS A 100 -3.79 11.96 4.78
C LYS A 100 -3.32 12.55 6.10
N ASP A 101 -4.11 12.39 7.16
CA ASP A 101 -3.84 12.86 8.51
C ASP A 101 -2.99 11.90 9.36
N SER A 102 -2.55 10.79 8.79
CA SER A 102 -1.64 9.83 9.41
C SER A 102 -0.25 9.92 8.80
N GLU A 103 0.76 9.49 9.55
CA GLU A 103 2.16 9.49 9.13
C GLU A 103 2.80 8.10 9.26
N GLY A 104 4.01 7.96 8.74
CA GLY A 104 4.82 6.77 8.93
C GLY A 104 5.04 5.94 7.69
N LEU A 105 5.28 4.66 7.89
CA LEU A 105 5.72 3.74 6.86
C LEU A 105 4.63 3.46 5.84
N ILE A 106 4.95 3.66 4.58
CA ILE A 106 4.21 3.13 3.43
C ILE A 106 5.21 2.56 2.41
N LEU A 107 4.88 1.41 1.85
CA LEU A 107 5.69 0.78 0.81
C LEU A 107 5.20 1.23 -0.56
N MET A 108 6.11 1.42 -1.49
CA MET A 108 5.80 1.73 -2.89
C MET A 108 6.61 0.85 -3.83
N THR A 109 6.04 0.53 -4.97
CA THR A 109 6.64 -0.40 -5.93
C THR A 109 6.12 -0.16 -7.35
N ASN A 110 6.82 -0.68 -8.34
CA ASN A 110 6.32 -0.84 -9.71
C ASN A 110 5.85 -2.28 -10.01
N ASP A 111 5.91 -3.18 -9.01
CA ASP A 111 5.47 -4.56 -9.11
C ASP A 111 4.03 -4.72 -8.61
N GLY A 112 3.07 -4.75 -9.54
CA GLY A 112 1.65 -4.86 -9.20
C GLY A 112 1.25 -6.21 -8.60
N ASP A 113 2.04 -7.26 -8.79
CA ASP A 113 1.69 -8.59 -8.29
C ASP A 113 1.83 -8.70 -6.78
N ILE A 114 2.83 -8.02 -6.20
CA ILE A 114 3.04 -8.02 -4.75
C ILE A 114 1.94 -7.27 -3.98
N VAL A 115 1.30 -6.28 -4.62
CA VAL A 115 0.30 -5.42 -3.96
C VAL A 115 -0.86 -6.25 -3.42
N ASN A 116 -1.45 -7.08 -4.26
CA ASN A 116 -2.59 -7.91 -3.86
C ASN A 116 -2.21 -8.93 -2.78
N LYS A 117 -1.02 -9.51 -2.88
CA LYS A 117 -0.51 -10.48 -1.89
C LYS A 117 -0.35 -9.85 -0.51
N ILE A 118 0.13 -8.61 -0.43
CA ILE A 118 0.31 -7.89 0.85
C ILE A 118 -1.03 -7.40 1.42
N LEU A 119 -1.98 -6.98 0.55
CA LEU A 119 -3.19 -6.30 0.99
C LEU A 119 -4.37 -7.21 1.30
N ARG A 120 -4.34 -8.48 0.92
CA ARG A 120 -5.44 -9.42 1.21
C ARG A 120 -5.65 -9.54 2.71
N ALA A 121 -6.88 -9.28 3.15
CA ALA A 121 -7.25 -9.32 4.57
C ALA A 121 -7.13 -10.73 5.17
N GLU A 122 -7.35 -11.75 4.37
CA GLU A 122 -7.20 -13.16 4.75
C GLU A 122 -5.77 -13.55 5.13
N ASN A 123 -4.79 -12.77 4.67
CA ASN A 123 -3.38 -13.06 4.91
C ASN A 123 -2.90 -12.62 6.30
N GLU A 124 -3.73 -11.92 7.06
CA GLU A 124 -3.45 -11.51 8.44
C GLU A 124 -2.08 -10.86 8.66
N HIS A 125 -1.60 -10.10 7.69
CA HIS A 125 -0.32 -9.41 7.79
C HIS A 125 -0.33 -8.31 8.84
N GLU A 126 0.58 -8.41 9.78
CA GLU A 126 0.71 -7.45 10.88
C GLU A 126 1.16 -6.07 10.41
N LYS A 127 0.53 -5.06 10.97
CA LYS A 127 0.95 -3.65 10.90
C LYS A 127 0.98 -3.07 12.30
N GLU A 128 2.04 -2.35 12.61
CA GLU A 128 2.26 -1.76 13.92
C GLU A 128 2.18 -0.24 13.86
N TYR A 129 1.52 0.33 14.85
CA TYR A 129 1.29 1.77 14.96
C TYR A 129 1.61 2.28 16.36
N ILE A 130 2.10 3.52 16.42
CA ILE A 130 2.19 4.32 17.65
C ILE A 130 1.12 5.39 17.57
N VAL A 131 0.27 5.44 18.58
CA VAL A 131 -0.92 6.29 18.62
C VAL A 131 -0.91 7.17 19.84
N THR A 132 -1.06 8.48 19.67
CA THR A 132 -1.21 9.47 20.74
C THR A 132 -2.64 9.96 20.74
N VAL A 133 -3.27 9.98 21.91
CA VAL A 133 -4.67 10.36 22.13
C VAL A 133 -4.78 11.61 23.00
N ASP A 134 -5.97 12.19 23.07
CA ASP A 134 -6.26 13.46 23.72
C ASP A 134 -6.38 13.40 25.24
N ARG A 135 -6.41 12.21 25.82
CA ARG A 135 -6.64 12.01 27.27
C ARG A 135 -5.88 10.80 27.81
N PRO A 136 -5.74 10.70 29.15
CA PRO A 136 -5.01 9.59 29.76
C PRO A 136 -5.61 8.23 29.42
N ILE A 137 -4.73 7.28 29.11
CA ILE A 137 -5.07 5.89 28.79
C ILE A 137 -5.35 5.14 30.06
N THR A 138 -6.51 4.46 30.11
CA THR A 138 -6.93 3.62 31.23
C THR A 138 -6.75 2.14 30.92
N ALA A 139 -6.70 1.30 31.95
CA ALA A 139 -6.69 -0.16 31.76
C ALA A 139 -7.95 -0.64 31.02
N SER A 140 -9.10 -0.05 31.28
CA SER A 140 -10.36 -0.33 30.59
C SER A 140 -10.28 -0.02 29.09
N PHE A 141 -9.69 1.11 28.71
CA PHE A 141 -9.44 1.47 27.31
C PHE A 141 -8.56 0.41 26.60
N LEU A 142 -7.45 0.04 27.22
CA LEU A 142 -6.53 -0.96 26.66
C LEU A 142 -7.21 -2.32 26.45
N GLN A 143 -7.95 -2.79 27.43
CA GLN A 143 -8.70 -4.05 27.36
C GLN A 143 -9.78 -4.00 26.27
N GLY A 144 -10.52 -2.90 26.19
CA GLY A 144 -11.56 -2.70 25.19
C GLY A 144 -10.97 -2.67 23.77
N MET A 145 -9.89 -1.97 23.57
CA MET A 145 -9.20 -1.90 22.27
C MET A 145 -8.65 -3.27 21.85
N ALA A 146 -8.08 -4.03 22.76
CA ALA A 146 -7.50 -5.34 22.47
C ALA A 146 -8.54 -6.43 22.23
N GLY A 147 -9.68 -6.36 22.87
CA GLY A 147 -10.73 -7.38 22.84
C GLY A 147 -11.66 -7.36 21.63
N GLY A 148 -11.57 -6.33 20.82
CA GLY A 148 -12.46 -6.09 19.68
C GLY A 148 -13.47 -4.97 19.98
N VAL A 149 -13.66 -4.10 18.99
CA VAL A 149 -14.51 -2.91 19.08
C VAL A 149 -15.54 -2.91 17.96
N HIS A 150 -16.76 -2.56 18.27
CA HIS A 150 -17.83 -2.44 17.29
C HIS A 150 -17.69 -1.13 16.50
N ILE A 151 -17.32 -1.25 15.23
CA ILE A 151 -17.19 -0.14 14.27
C ILE A 151 -17.72 -0.58 12.90
N LEU A 152 -18.22 0.37 12.10
CA LEU A 152 -18.62 0.10 10.71
C LEU A 152 -19.52 -1.13 10.53
N GLY A 153 -20.42 -1.41 11.51
CA GLY A 153 -21.32 -2.56 11.47
C GLY A 153 -20.66 -3.93 11.70
N THR A 154 -19.44 -3.97 12.17
CA THR A 154 -18.69 -5.20 12.49
C THR A 154 -17.90 -5.04 13.78
N VAL A 155 -17.41 -6.16 14.31
CA VAL A 155 -16.50 -6.16 15.46
C VAL A 155 -15.09 -6.39 14.98
N THR A 156 -14.15 -5.53 15.39
CA THR A 156 -12.74 -5.69 15.02
C THR A 156 -12.15 -6.97 15.60
N LYS A 157 -11.19 -7.55 14.90
CA LYS A 157 -10.45 -8.71 15.43
C LYS A 157 -9.68 -8.31 16.68
N PRO A 158 -9.53 -9.23 17.65
CA PRO A 158 -8.61 -9.02 18.77
C PRO A 158 -7.23 -8.61 18.29
N CYS A 159 -6.60 -7.71 19.02
CA CYS A 159 -5.30 -7.18 18.63
C CYS A 159 -4.41 -6.93 19.88
N VAL A 160 -3.13 -6.70 19.61
CA VAL A 160 -2.14 -6.41 20.66
C VAL A 160 -2.12 -4.91 20.91
N VAL A 161 -2.30 -4.50 22.18
CA VAL A 161 -2.25 -3.09 22.58
C VAL A 161 -1.39 -2.96 23.83
N HIS A 162 -0.37 -2.08 23.77
CA HIS A 162 0.54 -1.81 24.88
C HIS A 162 0.60 -0.31 25.15
N ARG A 163 0.38 0.08 26.40
CA ARG A 163 0.62 1.45 26.86
C ARG A 163 2.12 1.76 26.80
N MET A 164 2.48 2.91 26.25
CA MET A 164 3.85 3.43 26.21
C MET A 164 4.08 4.54 27.23
N ASP A 165 3.11 5.45 27.32
CA ASP A 165 3.09 6.54 28.30
C ASP A 165 1.65 6.92 28.65
N GLU A 166 1.42 8.07 29.31
CA GLU A 166 0.11 8.50 29.76
C GLU A 166 -0.94 8.58 28.63
N ARG A 167 -0.52 8.98 27.43
CA ARG A 167 -1.43 9.26 26.28
C ARG A 167 -1.02 8.56 24.99
N THR A 168 -0.03 7.69 25.04
CA THR A 168 0.50 7.01 23.87
C THR A 168 0.48 5.49 24.07
N PHE A 169 0.05 4.77 23.03
CA PHE A 169 0.06 3.32 23.01
C PHE A 169 0.56 2.78 21.67
N ARG A 170 1.03 1.55 21.71
CA ARG A 170 1.41 0.75 20.56
C ARG A 170 0.29 -0.24 20.27
N ILE A 171 -0.09 -0.36 19.00
CA ILE A 171 -1.12 -1.31 18.57
C ILE A 171 -0.63 -2.09 17.35
N ILE A 172 -0.86 -3.40 17.33
CA ILE A 172 -0.57 -4.29 16.23
C ILE A 172 -1.86 -4.86 15.68
N LEU A 173 -2.16 -4.57 14.42
CA LEU A 173 -3.36 -4.98 13.71
C LEU A 173 -3.03 -5.91 12.55
N THR A 174 -3.90 -6.87 12.29
CA THR A 174 -3.89 -7.69 11.06
C THR A 174 -4.96 -7.27 10.07
N GLN A 175 -5.88 -6.41 10.48
CA GLN A 175 -6.94 -5.82 9.67
C GLN A 175 -6.57 -4.43 9.15
N GLY A 176 -7.30 -3.97 8.14
CA GLY A 176 -7.17 -2.62 7.58
C GLY A 176 -8.52 -2.01 7.22
N LEU A 177 -9.47 -1.96 8.16
CA LEU A 177 -10.75 -1.30 7.95
C LEU A 177 -10.56 0.22 7.83
N ASN A 178 -11.48 0.89 7.13
CA ASN A 178 -11.41 2.34 6.93
C ASN A 178 -11.27 3.08 8.26
N ARG A 179 -10.16 3.81 8.42
CA ARG A 179 -9.82 4.61 9.61
C ARG A 179 -10.01 3.85 10.93
N GLN A 180 -9.63 2.57 10.92
CA GLN A 180 -9.95 1.62 11.98
C GLN A 180 -9.53 2.10 13.36
N ILE A 181 -8.27 2.49 13.56
CA ILE A 181 -7.75 2.90 14.87
C ILE A 181 -8.47 4.14 15.37
N ARG A 182 -8.71 5.12 14.52
CA ARG A 182 -9.43 6.36 14.87
C ARG A 182 -10.86 6.07 15.29
N ARG A 183 -11.55 5.17 14.60
CA ARG A 183 -12.91 4.74 14.94
C ARG A 183 -12.96 3.93 16.21
N MET A 184 -11.98 3.04 16.42
CA MET A 184 -11.85 2.27 17.66
C MET A 184 -11.67 3.20 18.87
N CYS A 185 -10.77 4.17 18.79
CA CYS A 185 -10.55 5.16 19.84
C CYS A 185 -11.82 5.99 20.11
N ALA A 186 -12.50 6.45 19.07
CA ALA A 186 -13.73 7.23 19.16
C ALA A 186 -14.86 6.47 19.88
N ALA A 187 -14.94 5.15 19.71
CA ALA A 187 -15.91 4.31 20.40
C ALA A 187 -15.77 4.36 21.93
N PHE A 188 -14.58 4.66 22.44
CA PHE A 188 -14.31 4.88 23.88
C PHE A 188 -14.25 6.35 24.27
N GLY A 189 -14.63 7.27 23.39
CA GLY A 189 -14.59 8.70 23.64
C GLY A 189 -13.20 9.34 23.57
N TYR A 190 -12.24 8.68 22.94
CA TYR A 190 -10.89 9.19 22.70
C TYR A 190 -10.73 9.76 21.30
N GLU A 191 -9.99 10.85 21.18
CA GLU A 191 -9.60 11.44 19.91
C GLU A 191 -8.12 11.20 19.65
N VAL A 192 -7.81 10.67 18.45
CA VAL A 192 -6.42 10.46 18.02
C VAL A 192 -5.81 11.81 17.66
N ARG A 193 -4.70 12.16 18.30
CA ARG A 193 -3.91 13.38 18.04
C ARG A 193 -2.79 13.10 17.05
N ARG A 194 -2.18 11.92 17.12
CA ARG A 194 -1.11 11.48 16.23
C ARG A 194 -1.21 9.99 15.98
N LEU A 195 -1.06 9.58 14.73
CA LEU A 195 -1.03 8.19 14.33
C LEU A 195 0.13 7.95 13.38
N LYS A 196 1.05 7.06 13.76
CA LYS A 196 2.26 6.75 13.01
C LYS A 196 2.39 5.24 12.83
N ARG A 197 2.41 4.79 11.56
CA ARG A 197 2.72 3.39 11.26
C ARG A 197 4.22 3.17 11.28
N THR A 198 4.68 2.23 12.10
CA THR A 198 6.11 1.97 12.34
C THR A 198 6.61 0.68 11.71
N ARG A 199 5.70 -0.25 11.38
CA ARG A 199 6.07 -1.54 10.78
C ARG A 199 4.95 -2.08 9.90
N ILE A 200 5.34 -2.73 8.81
CA ILE A 200 4.48 -3.55 7.94
C ILE A 200 5.20 -4.89 7.79
N MET A 201 4.62 -5.97 8.31
CA MET A 201 5.26 -7.30 8.33
C MET A 201 6.67 -7.23 8.96
N ASN A 202 7.73 -7.56 8.21
CA ASN A 202 9.11 -7.44 8.66
C ASN A 202 9.77 -6.10 8.32
N ILE A 203 9.10 -5.22 7.57
CA ILE A 203 9.65 -3.92 7.16
C ILE A 203 9.41 -2.90 8.27
N LYS A 204 10.49 -2.35 8.81
CA LYS A 204 10.46 -1.35 9.88
C LYS A 204 10.76 0.04 9.35
N LEU A 205 10.05 1.04 9.88
CA LEU A 205 10.35 2.45 9.63
C LEU A 205 11.76 2.81 10.15
N GLY A 206 12.10 2.32 11.36
CA GLY A 206 13.40 2.59 11.98
C GLY A 206 13.70 4.07 12.11
N GLY A 207 14.93 4.45 11.82
CA GLY A 207 15.39 5.84 11.83
C GLY A 207 15.17 6.63 10.55
N LEU A 208 14.35 6.16 9.62
CA LEU A 208 14.07 6.88 8.38
C LEU A 208 13.40 8.22 8.66
N PRO A 209 14.03 9.37 8.31
CA PRO A 209 13.45 10.70 8.59
C PRO A 209 12.13 10.92 7.87
N VAL A 210 11.28 11.78 8.44
CA VAL A 210 10.01 12.19 7.84
C VAL A 210 10.24 12.76 6.43
N GLY A 211 9.42 12.32 5.48
CA GLY A 211 9.49 12.76 4.08
C GLY A 211 10.57 12.10 3.25
N LYS A 212 11.41 11.26 3.85
CA LYS A 212 12.47 10.52 3.16
C LYS A 212 12.03 9.12 2.78
N TRP A 213 12.67 8.57 1.77
CA TRP A 213 12.49 7.19 1.36
C TRP A 213 13.84 6.48 1.17
N ARG A 214 13.81 5.17 1.22
CA ARG A 214 14.96 4.29 0.95
C ARG A 214 14.52 3.09 0.15
N ASP A 215 15.45 2.49 -0.59
CA ASP A 215 15.22 1.15 -1.14
C ASP A 215 15.13 0.13 0.00
N LEU A 216 14.35 -0.94 -0.20
CA LEU A 216 14.39 -2.08 0.71
C LEU A 216 15.74 -2.76 0.60
N ALA A 217 16.33 -3.14 1.75
CA ALA A 217 17.54 -3.95 1.76
C ALA A 217 17.27 -5.33 1.15
N PRO A 218 18.24 -5.98 0.47
CA PRO A 218 18.04 -7.27 -0.18
C PRO A 218 17.50 -8.37 0.74
N ASP A 219 17.97 -8.44 1.97
CA ASP A 219 17.54 -9.41 2.97
C ASP A 219 16.12 -9.13 3.48
N GLU A 220 15.76 -7.88 3.74
CA GLU A 220 14.38 -7.53 4.15
C GLU A 220 13.38 -7.74 3.01
N LEU A 221 13.76 -7.48 1.76
CA LEU A 221 12.93 -7.78 0.60
C LEU A 221 12.74 -9.30 0.43
N ALA A 222 13.82 -10.08 0.53
CA ALA A 222 13.76 -11.53 0.44
C ALA A 222 12.83 -12.14 1.50
N GLU A 223 12.92 -11.67 2.74
CA GLU A 223 12.04 -12.11 3.82
C GLU A 223 10.58 -11.70 3.58
N LEU A 224 10.32 -10.50 3.11
CA LEU A 224 8.98 -10.04 2.74
C LEU A 224 8.36 -10.95 1.67
N LEU A 225 9.10 -11.23 0.61
CA LEU A 225 8.64 -12.10 -0.47
C LEU A 225 8.40 -13.53 0.00
N ARG A 226 9.29 -14.06 0.86
CA ARG A 226 9.13 -15.39 1.45
C ARG A 226 7.85 -15.49 2.28
N ARG A 227 7.52 -14.49 3.08
CA ARG A 227 6.30 -14.46 3.90
C ARG A 227 5.05 -14.43 3.05
N ILE A 228 5.07 -13.72 1.93
CA ILE A 228 3.92 -13.63 1.01
C ILE A 228 3.72 -14.94 0.24
N ASP A 229 4.80 -15.60 -0.18
CA ASP A 229 4.74 -16.83 -0.98
C ASP A 229 4.44 -18.08 -0.13
N HIS A 230 4.70 -18.03 1.18
CA HIS A 230 4.47 -19.13 2.12
C HIS A 230 3.03 -19.22 2.64
N GLU A 231 2.13 -18.40 2.16
CA GLU A 231 0.74 -18.51 2.54
C GLU A 231 0.10 -19.75 1.88
N PRO A 232 -0.57 -20.60 2.66
CA PRO A 232 -1.22 -21.79 2.10
C PRO A 232 -2.29 -21.35 1.10
N SER A 233 -2.15 -21.84 -0.14
CA SER A 233 -3.24 -21.83 -1.11
C SER A 233 -4.40 -22.60 -0.47
N ARG A 234 -5.44 -21.92 -0.06
CA ARG A 234 -6.71 -22.53 0.36
C ARG A 234 -7.54 -22.85 -0.85
#